data_a05eca8ea71a838d664ed58408b0a6a7
#
_entry.id   a05eca8ea71a838d664ed58408b0a6a7
#
_cell.length_a   1.000
_cell.length_b   1.000
_cell.length_c   1.000
_cell.angle_alpha   90.00
_cell.angle_beta   90.00
_cell.angle_gamma   90.00
#
_symmetry.space_group_name_H-M   'P 1'
#
loop_
_entity.id
_entity.type
_entity.pdbx_description
1 polymer ?
#
loop_
_entity_poly.entity_id
_entity_poly.type
_entity_poly.pdbx_seq_one_letter_code
_entity_poly.pdbx_strand_id
1 'polypeptide(L)'
;MPQLPAPAYPAEVRARLEADAKEVIARYPDSRSALLPLLHLVQSEEGYVSRTGMALCAELLGLTTAEVTAVATFYTMYRRKPSGDYQVGVCTNTLCAVMGGDAIFDRLKQHLGVGNNETTEDGKVTLEHIECNAACDFAPVVMVNWEFFDNQTPESATQLVDDLIAGRTVEPTRGAPLCSYKETARILAGFPDQRPGAVEATGGAGPASLVGLRLAKGEELHPKVVAPRGEPARTDAPQDPDHSAGTAAEEGE
;
A
#
# COMPACT_ATOMS: atom_id res chain seq x y z
N MET A 1 26.18 18.10 26.43
CA MET A 1 26.54 17.76 25.04
C MET A 1 25.84 18.78 24.14
N PRO A 2 26.53 19.45 23.20
CA PRO A 2 25.85 20.31 22.25
C PRO A 2 24.87 19.46 21.42
N GLN A 3 23.60 19.85 21.41
CA GLN A 3 22.62 19.22 20.54
C GLN A 3 23.03 19.53 19.12
N LEU A 4 23.18 18.47 18.30
CA LEU A 4 23.31 18.65 16.86
C LEU A 4 22.07 19.43 16.36
N PRO A 5 22.26 20.41 15.46
CA PRO A 5 21.12 21.12 14.91
C PRO A 5 20.14 20.11 14.32
N ALA A 6 18.85 20.33 14.58
CA ALA A 6 17.81 19.49 14.00
C ALA A 6 17.96 19.50 12.46
N PRO A 7 17.83 18.35 11.79
CA PRO A 7 17.87 18.32 10.33
C PRO A 7 16.75 19.22 9.79
N ALA A 8 17.09 20.05 8.80
CA ALA A 8 16.16 21.02 8.23
C ALA A 8 16.12 20.91 6.71
N TYR A 9 14.95 21.18 6.12
CA TYR A 9 14.81 21.30 4.67
C TYR A 9 15.54 22.54 4.14
N PRO A 10 15.97 22.52 2.86
CA PRO A 10 16.37 23.74 2.15
C PRO A 10 15.26 24.79 2.24
N ALA A 11 15.63 26.07 2.32
CA ALA A 11 14.69 27.16 2.59
C ALA A 11 13.48 27.20 1.62
N GLU A 12 13.72 26.94 0.33
CA GLU A 12 12.67 26.91 -0.70
C GLU A 12 11.67 25.76 -0.46
N VAL A 13 12.18 24.54 -0.21
CA VAL A 13 11.36 23.35 0.08
C VAL A 13 10.56 23.57 1.35
N ARG A 14 11.19 24.11 2.40
CA ARG A 14 10.55 24.42 3.66
C ARG A 14 9.41 25.41 3.46
N ALA A 15 9.64 26.53 2.75
CA ALA A 15 8.62 27.55 2.52
C ALA A 15 7.38 26.99 1.79
N ARG A 16 7.60 26.10 0.82
CA ARG A 16 6.50 25.43 0.11
C ARG A 16 5.72 24.50 1.02
N LEU A 17 6.42 23.63 1.79
CA LEU A 17 5.78 22.72 2.74
C LEU A 17 5.01 23.47 3.83
N GLU A 18 5.53 24.60 4.32
CA GLU A 18 4.83 25.44 5.31
C GLU A 18 3.55 26.08 4.73
N ALA A 19 3.59 26.52 3.47
CA ALA A 19 2.41 27.06 2.79
C ALA A 19 1.33 25.99 2.63
N ASP A 20 1.70 24.82 2.14
CA ASP A 20 0.81 23.67 1.98
C ASP A 20 0.26 23.20 3.34
N ALA A 21 1.11 23.11 4.36
CA ALA A 21 0.73 22.69 5.71
C ALA A 21 -0.29 23.65 6.33
N LYS A 22 -0.12 24.97 6.13
CA LYS A 22 -1.06 25.97 6.61
C LYS A 22 -2.46 25.77 6.03
N GLU A 23 -2.54 25.44 4.74
CA GLU A 23 -3.80 25.12 4.07
C GLU A 23 -4.45 23.88 4.67
N VAL A 24 -3.66 22.82 4.91
CA VAL A 24 -4.16 21.57 5.52
C VAL A 24 -4.64 21.81 6.95
N ILE A 25 -3.84 22.47 7.78
CA ILE A 25 -4.17 22.74 9.20
C ILE A 25 -5.47 23.55 9.32
N ALA A 26 -5.69 24.51 8.42
CA ALA A 26 -6.88 25.35 8.44
C ALA A 26 -8.21 24.59 8.26
N ARG A 27 -8.17 23.33 7.81
CA ARG A 27 -9.34 22.47 7.63
C ARG A 27 -9.82 21.81 8.93
N TYR A 28 -9.03 21.88 10.00
CA TYR A 28 -9.29 21.19 11.26
C TYR A 28 -9.56 22.19 12.40
N PRO A 29 -10.56 21.92 13.24
CA PRO A 29 -10.81 22.74 14.43
C PRO A 29 -9.66 22.70 15.45
N ASP A 30 -8.98 21.54 15.55
CA ASP A 30 -7.79 21.33 16.36
C ASP A 30 -6.61 21.03 15.44
N SER A 31 -5.55 21.84 15.52
CA SER A 31 -4.36 21.69 14.69
C SER A 31 -3.70 20.31 14.80
N ARG A 32 -3.76 19.67 15.98
CA ARG A 32 -3.25 18.32 16.21
C ARG A 32 -3.86 17.29 15.26
N SER A 33 -5.12 17.47 14.89
CA SER A 33 -5.83 16.56 13.97
C SER A 33 -5.25 16.57 12.55
N ALA A 34 -4.50 17.60 12.19
CA ALA A 34 -3.81 17.68 10.91
C ALA A 34 -2.53 16.82 10.83
N LEU A 35 -2.12 16.15 11.91
CA LEU A 35 -0.86 15.38 11.91
C LEU A 35 -0.83 14.29 10.85
N LEU A 36 -1.92 13.55 10.66
CA LEU A 36 -1.98 12.47 9.66
C LEU A 36 -1.77 13.00 8.22
N PRO A 37 -2.51 14.00 7.75
CA PRO A 37 -2.27 14.55 6.43
C PRO A 37 -0.91 15.26 6.31
N LEU A 38 -0.37 15.88 7.36
CA LEU A 38 0.98 16.48 7.31
C LEU A 38 2.08 15.42 7.17
N LEU A 39 1.92 14.25 7.76
CA LEU A 39 2.84 13.13 7.53
C LEU A 39 2.80 12.64 6.07
N HIS A 40 1.63 12.62 5.44
CA HIS A 40 1.52 12.37 4.00
C HIS A 40 2.14 13.50 3.17
N LEU A 41 2.00 14.75 3.60
CA LEU A 41 2.59 15.90 2.91
C LEU A 41 4.13 15.81 2.87
N VAL A 42 4.79 15.56 4.00
CA VAL A 42 6.25 15.39 4.02
C VAL A 42 6.69 14.12 3.28
N GLN A 43 5.88 13.06 3.30
CA GLN A 43 6.12 11.86 2.52
C GLN A 43 6.04 12.12 1.02
N SER A 44 5.15 13.01 0.56
CA SER A 44 5.06 13.37 -0.85
C SER A 44 6.30 14.09 -1.37
N GLU A 45 7.05 14.76 -0.50
CA GLU A 45 8.30 15.43 -0.86
C GLU A 45 9.45 14.43 -1.06
N GLU A 46 9.65 13.55 -0.07
CA GLU A 46 10.84 12.71 0.01
C GLU A 46 10.60 11.25 -0.42
N GLY A 47 9.34 10.81 -0.57
CA GLY A 47 8.97 9.42 -0.78
C GLY A 47 8.94 8.59 0.51
N TYR A 48 9.20 9.23 1.66
CA TYR A 48 9.11 8.62 2.98
C TYR A 48 9.01 9.71 4.07
N VAL A 49 8.65 9.33 5.28
CA VAL A 49 8.60 10.23 6.44
C VAL A 49 9.98 10.26 7.10
N SER A 50 10.78 11.26 6.76
CA SER A 50 12.13 11.46 7.30
C SER A 50 12.09 12.07 8.70
N ARG A 51 13.26 12.06 9.38
CA ARG A 51 13.43 12.78 10.65
C ARG A 51 13.20 14.28 10.47
N THR A 52 13.62 14.83 9.34
CA THR A 52 13.39 16.25 8.98
C THR A 52 11.90 16.53 8.84
N GLY A 53 11.17 15.67 8.13
CA GLY A 53 9.72 15.78 7.97
C GLY A 53 8.98 15.68 9.29
N MET A 54 9.35 14.72 10.16
CA MET A 54 8.75 14.62 11.50
C MET A 54 9.02 15.85 12.36
N ALA A 55 10.22 16.42 12.30
CA ALA A 55 10.57 17.63 13.05
C ALA A 55 9.76 18.84 12.55
N LEU A 56 9.57 18.97 11.25
CA LEU A 56 8.72 20.03 10.67
C LEU A 56 7.25 19.87 11.13
N CYS A 57 6.69 18.67 11.08
CA CYS A 57 5.33 18.42 11.57
C CYS A 57 5.18 18.78 13.06
N ALA A 58 6.18 18.41 13.87
CA ALA A 58 6.19 18.73 15.31
C ALA A 58 6.19 20.25 15.55
N GLU A 59 7.04 20.99 14.85
CA GLU A 59 7.13 22.45 14.93
C GLU A 59 5.80 23.12 14.53
N LEU A 60 5.24 22.74 13.37
CA LEU A 60 4.02 23.35 12.84
C LEU A 60 2.78 23.12 13.71
N LEU A 61 2.73 22.00 14.42
CA LEU A 61 1.59 21.62 15.25
C LEU A 61 1.80 21.88 16.75
N GLY A 62 2.97 22.37 17.15
CA GLY A 62 3.31 22.54 18.56
C GLY A 62 3.41 21.23 19.34
N LEU A 63 3.78 20.14 18.66
CA LEU A 63 3.94 18.81 19.24
C LEU A 63 5.41 18.50 19.52
N THR A 64 5.65 17.48 20.32
CA THR A 64 6.99 16.90 20.45
C THR A 64 7.30 15.96 19.30
N THR A 65 8.57 15.82 18.94
CA THR A 65 8.99 14.83 17.94
C THR A 65 8.69 13.39 18.36
N ALA A 66 8.60 13.12 19.66
CA ALA A 66 8.20 11.81 20.17
C ALA A 66 6.74 11.50 19.87
N GLU A 67 5.81 12.47 20.04
CA GLU A 67 4.40 12.29 19.70
C GLU A 67 4.22 12.08 18.19
N VAL A 68 4.92 12.86 17.36
CA VAL A 68 4.89 12.70 15.89
C VAL A 68 5.45 11.33 15.49
N THR A 69 6.58 10.91 16.08
CA THR A 69 7.19 9.61 15.80
C THR A 69 6.26 8.47 16.20
N ALA A 70 5.57 8.56 17.33
CA ALA A 70 4.62 7.55 17.78
C ALA A 70 3.50 7.34 16.72
N VAL A 71 2.96 8.41 16.16
CA VAL A 71 1.97 8.32 15.08
C VAL A 71 2.57 7.76 13.80
N ALA A 72 3.72 8.29 13.38
CA ALA A 72 4.39 7.84 12.15
C ALA A 72 4.81 6.36 12.18
N THR A 73 5.00 5.77 13.37
CA THR A 73 5.35 4.36 13.52
C THR A 73 4.13 3.45 13.69
N PHE A 74 2.98 3.99 13.98
CA PHE A 74 1.77 3.22 14.18
C PHE A 74 1.11 2.78 12.86
N TYR A 75 1.09 3.65 11.86
CA TYR A 75 0.44 3.38 10.59
C TYR A 75 1.42 2.87 9.54
N THR A 76 1.09 1.77 8.86
CA THR A 76 1.95 1.14 7.84
C THR A 76 2.12 1.99 6.58
N MET A 77 1.18 2.90 6.29
CA MET A 77 1.25 3.80 5.14
C MET A 77 2.37 4.85 5.25
N TYR A 78 2.87 5.15 6.45
CA TYR A 78 4.02 6.04 6.62
C TYR A 78 5.32 5.27 6.51
N ARG A 79 5.98 5.44 5.37
CA ARG A 79 7.27 4.80 5.10
C ARG A 79 8.37 5.53 5.85
N ARG A 80 9.25 4.80 6.50
CA ARG A 80 10.38 5.37 7.29
C ARG A 80 11.73 5.18 6.61
N LYS A 81 11.72 4.60 5.42
CA LYS A 81 12.86 4.41 4.53
C LYS A 81 12.45 4.88 3.13
N PRO A 82 13.41 5.33 2.32
CA PRO A 82 13.14 5.67 0.94
C PRO A 82 12.37 4.56 0.23
N SER A 83 11.32 4.93 -0.45
CA SER A 83 10.43 4.03 -1.19
C SER A 83 10.57 4.26 -2.68
N GLY A 84 10.25 3.25 -3.47
CA GLY A 84 10.19 3.34 -4.93
C GLY A 84 9.04 4.23 -5.42
N ASP A 85 9.04 4.48 -6.73
CA ASP A 85 7.96 5.21 -7.40
C ASP A 85 6.63 4.46 -7.27
N TYR A 86 6.69 3.13 -7.13
CA TYR A 86 5.53 2.24 -6.98
C TYR A 86 5.67 1.35 -5.74
N GLN A 87 4.68 1.44 -4.85
CA GLN A 87 4.49 0.50 -3.75
C GLN A 87 3.64 -0.67 -4.28
N VAL A 88 4.25 -1.83 -4.44
CA VAL A 88 3.56 -3.05 -4.89
C VAL A 88 3.26 -3.90 -3.67
N GLY A 89 2.00 -3.88 -3.25
CA GLY A 89 1.49 -4.62 -2.10
C GLY A 89 0.73 -5.86 -2.52
N VAL A 90 1.18 -7.03 -2.08
CA VAL A 90 0.49 -8.31 -2.35
C VAL A 90 -0.31 -8.71 -1.12
N CYS A 91 -1.60 -8.92 -1.27
CA CYS A 91 -2.42 -9.43 -0.18
C CYS A 91 -2.13 -10.92 0.05
N THR A 92 -1.64 -11.23 1.25
CA THR A 92 -1.32 -12.60 1.70
C THR A 92 -2.25 -13.07 2.84
N ASN A 93 -3.40 -12.42 3.01
CA ASN A 93 -4.39 -12.79 4.00
C ASN A 93 -5.26 -13.95 3.50
N THR A 94 -5.89 -14.64 4.44
CA THR A 94 -6.56 -15.95 4.31
C THR A 94 -7.03 -16.31 2.89
N LEU A 95 -7.98 -15.57 2.30
CA LEU A 95 -8.53 -15.96 1.00
C LEU A 95 -7.55 -15.71 -0.14
N CYS A 96 -6.84 -14.58 -0.13
CA CYS A 96 -5.81 -14.31 -1.14
C CYS A 96 -4.69 -15.33 -1.05
N ALA A 97 -4.22 -15.71 0.15
CA ALA A 97 -3.22 -16.76 0.35
C ALA A 97 -3.68 -18.09 -0.26
N VAL A 98 -4.89 -18.57 0.11
CA VAL A 98 -5.49 -19.81 -0.43
C VAL A 98 -5.62 -19.78 -1.95
N MET A 99 -5.89 -18.59 -2.53
CA MET A 99 -6.05 -18.38 -3.96
C MET A 99 -4.72 -18.14 -4.71
N GLY A 100 -3.58 -18.13 -4.02
CA GLY A 100 -2.26 -18.00 -4.62
C GLY A 100 -1.51 -16.69 -4.30
N GLY A 101 -1.98 -15.88 -3.34
CA GLY A 101 -1.32 -14.63 -2.94
C GLY A 101 0.11 -14.84 -2.46
N ASP A 102 0.38 -15.90 -1.69
CA ASP A 102 1.73 -16.24 -1.24
C ASP A 102 2.65 -16.60 -2.42
N ALA A 103 2.12 -17.35 -3.39
CA ALA A 103 2.87 -17.70 -4.60
C ALA A 103 3.19 -16.45 -5.45
N ILE A 104 2.27 -15.49 -5.53
CA ILE A 104 2.51 -14.19 -6.18
C ILE A 104 3.65 -13.45 -5.47
N PHE A 105 3.57 -13.34 -4.14
CA PHE A 105 4.58 -12.63 -3.36
C PHE A 105 5.97 -13.27 -3.50
N ASP A 106 6.06 -14.59 -3.38
CA ASP A 106 7.33 -15.31 -3.52
C ASP A 106 7.89 -15.21 -4.95
N ARG A 107 7.03 -15.25 -5.96
CA ARG A 107 7.44 -15.03 -7.35
C ARG A 107 8.01 -13.63 -7.57
N LEU A 108 7.35 -12.59 -7.04
CA LEU A 108 7.81 -11.21 -7.17
C LEU A 108 9.12 -10.98 -6.41
N LYS A 109 9.31 -11.58 -5.21
CA LYS A 109 10.60 -11.53 -4.49
C LYS A 109 11.75 -12.05 -5.33
N GLN A 110 11.55 -13.22 -5.95
CA GLN A 110 12.57 -13.85 -6.80
C GLN A 110 12.82 -13.01 -8.07
N HIS A 111 11.77 -12.51 -8.70
CA HIS A 111 11.86 -11.77 -9.94
C HIS A 111 12.54 -10.40 -9.78
N LEU A 112 12.16 -9.66 -8.73
CA LEU A 112 12.70 -8.34 -8.44
C LEU A 112 14.03 -8.36 -7.67
N GLY A 113 14.40 -9.51 -7.08
CA GLY A 113 15.59 -9.64 -6.25
C GLY A 113 15.53 -8.87 -4.93
N VAL A 114 14.32 -8.63 -4.40
CA VAL A 114 14.08 -7.87 -3.17
C VAL A 114 13.23 -8.66 -2.18
N GLY A 115 13.41 -8.38 -0.90
CA GLY A 115 12.58 -8.92 0.17
C GLY A 115 11.35 -8.06 0.49
N ASN A 116 10.67 -8.44 1.57
CA ASN A 116 9.54 -7.65 2.08
C ASN A 116 9.99 -6.27 2.58
N ASN A 117 9.29 -5.22 2.17
CA ASN A 117 9.62 -3.82 2.47
C ASN A 117 11.00 -3.38 1.93
N GLU A 118 11.43 -3.99 0.85
CA GLU A 118 12.66 -3.61 0.15
C GLU A 118 12.33 -3.02 -1.22
N THR A 119 13.22 -2.14 -1.67
CA THR A 119 13.09 -1.40 -2.93
C THR A 119 14.12 -1.92 -3.92
N THR A 120 13.74 -2.04 -5.19
CA THR A 120 14.65 -2.38 -6.29
C THR A 120 15.79 -1.37 -6.39
N GLU A 121 16.94 -1.80 -6.90
CA GLU A 121 18.15 -0.97 -6.98
C GLU A 121 17.93 0.31 -7.82
N ASP A 122 17.06 0.23 -8.83
CA ASP A 122 16.68 1.35 -9.67
C ASP A 122 15.70 2.35 -9.00
N GLY A 123 15.25 2.05 -7.79
CA GLY A 123 14.31 2.89 -7.04
C GLY A 123 12.89 2.89 -7.59
N LYS A 124 12.52 1.94 -8.45
CA LYS A 124 11.21 1.91 -9.09
C LYS A 124 10.14 1.25 -8.24
N VAL A 125 10.41 0.06 -7.72
CA VAL A 125 9.42 -0.77 -7.03
C VAL A 125 9.85 -1.05 -5.61
N THR A 126 8.96 -0.81 -4.65
CA THR A 126 9.05 -1.36 -3.29
C THR A 126 8.03 -2.47 -3.16
N LEU A 127 8.48 -3.68 -2.83
CA LEU A 127 7.62 -4.84 -2.65
C LEU A 127 7.24 -5.00 -1.17
N GLU A 128 5.97 -5.24 -0.90
CA GLU A 128 5.50 -5.59 0.44
C GLU A 128 4.34 -6.59 0.41
N HIS A 129 4.22 -7.41 1.46
CA HIS A 129 2.95 -8.06 1.73
C HIS A 129 2.07 -7.10 2.51
N ILE A 130 0.78 -7.08 2.19
CA ILE A 130 -0.18 -6.17 2.82
C ILE A 130 -1.29 -6.94 3.52
N GLU A 131 -1.90 -6.26 4.49
CA GLU A 131 -3.10 -6.75 5.14
C GLU A 131 -4.30 -6.73 4.20
N CYS A 132 -5.38 -7.42 4.60
CA CYS A 132 -6.58 -7.56 3.79
C CYS A 132 -7.24 -6.20 3.50
N ASN A 133 -7.43 -5.90 2.21
CA ASN A 133 -8.11 -4.70 1.73
C ASN A 133 -9.61 -4.92 1.47
N ALA A 134 -10.20 -5.96 2.08
CA ALA A 134 -11.62 -6.31 1.94
C ALA A 134 -12.09 -6.51 0.48
N ALA A 135 -11.17 -6.89 -0.42
CA ALA A 135 -11.43 -7.14 -1.83
C ALA A 135 -11.47 -8.64 -2.16
N CYS A 136 -11.89 -9.46 -1.21
CA CYS A 136 -11.83 -10.93 -1.27
C CYS A 136 -12.69 -11.54 -2.38
N ASP A 137 -13.70 -10.84 -2.86
CA ASP A 137 -14.53 -11.20 -4.01
C ASP A 137 -13.74 -11.24 -5.34
N PHE A 138 -12.57 -10.61 -5.36
CA PHE A 138 -11.66 -10.58 -6.51
C PHE A 138 -10.25 -11.08 -6.18
N ALA A 139 -10.13 -11.97 -5.19
CA ALA A 139 -8.86 -12.57 -4.80
C ALA A 139 -8.23 -13.42 -5.93
N PRO A 140 -6.89 -13.50 -6.03
CA PRO A 140 -5.88 -12.75 -5.28
C PRO A 140 -5.75 -11.29 -5.73
N VAL A 141 -5.43 -10.39 -4.78
CA VAL A 141 -5.35 -8.95 -5.03
C VAL A 141 -3.91 -8.46 -4.83
N VAL A 142 -3.45 -7.69 -5.81
CA VAL A 142 -2.24 -6.87 -5.73
C VAL A 142 -2.67 -5.41 -5.76
N MET A 143 -2.00 -4.57 -5.02
CA MET A 143 -2.19 -3.12 -5.05
C MET A 143 -0.92 -2.43 -5.51
N VAL A 144 -1.07 -1.40 -6.34
CA VAL A 144 0.03 -0.51 -6.69
C VAL A 144 -0.38 0.91 -6.31
N ASN A 145 0.37 1.53 -5.39
CA ASN A 145 0.04 2.85 -4.85
C ASN A 145 -1.43 2.99 -4.42
N TRP A 146 -1.97 1.89 -3.82
CA TRP A 146 -3.36 1.70 -3.34
C TRP A 146 -4.43 1.60 -4.41
N GLU A 147 -4.07 1.53 -5.70
CA GLU A 147 -5.01 1.14 -6.75
C GLU A 147 -5.04 -0.38 -6.92
N PHE A 148 -6.19 -0.94 -7.27
CA PHE A 148 -6.46 -2.38 -7.25
C PHE A 148 -6.12 -3.06 -8.57
N PHE A 149 -5.43 -4.20 -8.46
CA PHE A 149 -5.21 -5.17 -9.52
C PHE A 149 -5.76 -6.52 -9.04
N ASP A 150 -6.97 -6.82 -9.50
CA ASP A 150 -7.77 -7.97 -9.05
C ASP A 150 -7.40 -9.26 -9.80
N ASN A 151 -7.75 -10.42 -9.21
CA ASN A 151 -7.61 -11.75 -9.81
C ASN A 151 -6.20 -12.02 -10.37
N GLN A 152 -5.17 -11.61 -9.66
CA GLN A 152 -3.80 -11.73 -10.11
C GLN A 152 -3.30 -13.17 -10.04
N THR A 153 -2.36 -13.50 -10.93
CA THR A 153 -1.56 -14.72 -10.91
C THR A 153 -0.08 -14.36 -10.76
N PRO A 154 0.82 -15.30 -10.45
CA PRO A 154 2.25 -15.04 -10.46
C PRO A 154 2.75 -14.44 -11.78
N GLU A 155 2.22 -14.89 -12.91
CA GLU A 155 2.57 -14.42 -14.25
C GLU A 155 2.08 -13.01 -14.52
N SER A 156 0.80 -12.72 -14.23
CA SER A 156 0.21 -11.38 -14.44
C SER A 156 0.85 -10.34 -13.52
N ALA A 157 1.14 -10.70 -12.27
CA ALA A 157 1.82 -9.82 -11.33
C ALA A 157 3.28 -9.55 -11.74
N THR A 158 3.98 -10.56 -12.30
CA THR A 158 5.32 -10.37 -12.88
C THR A 158 5.26 -9.41 -14.07
N GLN A 159 4.31 -9.59 -14.99
CA GLN A 159 4.13 -8.69 -16.12
C GLN A 159 3.80 -7.26 -15.65
N LEU A 160 2.95 -7.11 -14.63
CA LEU A 160 2.61 -5.82 -14.05
C LEU A 160 3.86 -5.07 -13.56
N VAL A 161 4.73 -5.69 -12.78
CA VAL A 161 5.94 -5.02 -12.29
C VAL A 161 6.93 -4.72 -13.40
N ASP A 162 7.04 -5.57 -14.41
CA ASP A 162 7.87 -5.32 -15.60
C ASP A 162 7.37 -4.11 -16.40
N ASP A 163 6.05 -3.96 -16.51
CA ASP A 163 5.42 -2.81 -17.17
C ASP A 163 5.69 -1.52 -16.40
N LEU A 164 5.57 -1.55 -15.07
CA LEU A 164 5.88 -0.42 -14.20
C LEU A 164 7.35 0.01 -14.32
N ILE A 165 8.28 -0.93 -14.24
CA ILE A 165 9.73 -0.67 -14.35
C ILE A 165 10.06 -0.09 -15.73
N ALA A 166 9.43 -0.60 -16.78
CA ALA A 166 9.62 -0.12 -18.14
C ALA A 166 8.91 1.22 -18.44
N GLY A 167 8.15 1.77 -17.47
CA GLY A 167 7.39 3.00 -17.65
C GLY A 167 6.22 2.87 -18.63
N ARG A 168 5.71 1.65 -18.81
CA ARG A 168 4.51 1.42 -19.62
C ARG A 168 3.27 1.77 -18.80
N THR A 169 2.26 2.30 -19.47
CA THR A 169 0.96 2.58 -18.84
C THR A 169 0.28 1.26 -18.45
N VAL A 170 -0.11 1.16 -17.20
CA VAL A 170 -0.93 0.06 -16.67
C VAL A 170 -2.21 0.63 -16.09
N GLU A 171 -3.31 -0.06 -16.33
CA GLU A 171 -4.62 0.37 -15.85
C GLU A 171 -5.04 -0.51 -14.67
N PRO A 172 -5.37 0.08 -13.51
CA PRO A 172 -5.98 -0.65 -12.41
C PRO A 172 -7.28 -1.32 -12.84
N THR A 173 -7.61 -2.47 -12.26
CA THR A 173 -8.89 -3.15 -12.53
C THR A 173 -10.07 -2.37 -11.99
N ARG A 174 -9.82 -1.53 -11.00
CA ARG A 174 -10.76 -0.56 -10.41
C ARG A 174 -10.00 0.49 -9.64
N GLY A 175 -10.60 1.66 -9.47
CA GLY A 175 -9.99 2.82 -8.85
C GLY A 175 -9.58 3.87 -9.88
N ALA A 176 -8.71 4.77 -9.49
CA ALA A 176 -8.25 5.86 -10.32
C ALA A 176 -7.06 5.43 -11.20
N PRO A 177 -6.77 6.15 -12.30
CA PRO A 177 -5.55 5.93 -13.05
C PRO A 177 -4.31 5.97 -12.15
N LEU A 178 -3.31 5.14 -12.44
CA LEU A 178 -2.13 5.04 -11.62
C LEU A 178 -1.30 6.33 -11.64
N CYS A 179 -0.75 6.71 -10.50
CA CYS A 179 0.24 7.79 -10.38
C CYS A 179 1.41 7.36 -9.49
N SER A 180 2.44 8.19 -9.39
CA SER A 180 3.58 7.89 -8.54
C SER A 180 3.21 7.87 -7.06
N TYR A 181 4.02 7.17 -6.26
CA TYR A 181 3.84 7.11 -4.81
C TYR A 181 3.82 8.50 -4.14
N LYS A 182 4.65 9.41 -4.62
CA LYS A 182 4.69 10.80 -4.12
C LYS A 182 3.43 11.57 -4.44
N GLU A 183 2.87 11.39 -5.64
CA GLU A 183 1.59 12.00 -6.01
C GLU A 183 0.45 11.42 -5.17
N THR A 184 0.41 10.10 -4.99
CA THR A 184 -0.57 9.46 -4.10
C THR A 184 -0.47 10.01 -2.68
N ALA A 185 0.76 10.16 -2.14
CA ALA A 185 0.96 10.75 -0.82
C ALA A 185 0.43 12.19 -0.75
N ARG A 186 0.60 12.99 -1.82
CA ARG A 186 0.07 14.36 -1.88
C ARG A 186 -1.45 14.39 -1.90
N ILE A 187 -2.09 13.49 -2.63
CA ILE A 187 -3.56 13.33 -2.63
C ILE A 187 -4.04 12.96 -1.23
N LEU A 188 -3.37 12.02 -0.56
CA LEU A 188 -3.69 11.61 0.82
C LEU A 188 -3.45 12.72 1.85
N ALA A 189 -2.57 13.69 1.56
CA ALA A 189 -2.43 14.91 2.36
C ALA A 189 -3.64 15.85 2.21
N GLY A 190 -4.57 15.54 1.30
CA GLY A 190 -5.81 16.28 1.10
C GLY A 190 -5.76 17.29 -0.06
N PHE A 191 -4.77 17.21 -0.94
CA PHE A 191 -4.74 18.02 -2.16
C PHE A 191 -5.58 17.38 -3.27
N PRO A 192 -6.17 18.19 -4.16
CA PRO A 192 -7.03 17.69 -5.22
C PRO A 192 -6.32 16.67 -6.11
N ASP A 193 -7.01 15.58 -6.42
CA ASP A 193 -6.58 14.66 -7.45
C ASP A 193 -6.90 15.25 -8.83
N GLN A 194 -5.86 15.54 -9.60
CA GLN A 194 -6.00 16.16 -10.92
C GLN A 194 -5.89 15.15 -12.08
N ARG A 195 -5.78 13.86 -11.77
CA ARG A 195 -5.71 12.83 -12.81
C ARG A 195 -7.03 12.76 -13.58
N PRO A 196 -7.01 12.74 -14.92
CA PRO A 196 -8.23 12.59 -15.72
C PRO A 196 -9.00 11.31 -15.33
N GLY A 197 -10.28 11.43 -15.03
CA GLY A 197 -11.13 10.30 -14.65
C GLY A 197 -11.00 9.85 -13.19
N ALA A 198 -10.12 10.44 -12.38
CA ALA A 198 -9.90 10.00 -11.00
C ALA A 198 -11.11 10.25 -10.08
N VAL A 199 -11.82 11.37 -10.29
CA VAL A 199 -13.00 11.72 -9.50
C VAL A 199 -14.20 10.84 -9.86
N GLU A 200 -14.31 10.46 -11.12
CA GLU A 200 -15.34 9.58 -11.66
C GLU A 200 -15.02 8.10 -11.44
N ALA A 201 -13.74 7.78 -11.21
CA ALA A 201 -13.30 6.43 -10.92
C ALA A 201 -13.88 6.00 -9.56
N THR A 202 -15.05 5.44 -9.59
CA THR A 202 -15.62 4.83 -8.41
C THR A 202 -14.80 3.56 -8.12
N GLY A 203 -14.11 3.50 -6.99
CA GLY A 203 -13.60 2.24 -6.45
C GLY A 203 -14.75 1.25 -6.20
N GLY A 204 -15.77 1.33 -7.06
CA GLY A 204 -17.11 0.86 -6.86
C GLY A 204 -17.21 -0.65 -6.77
N ALA A 205 -18.18 -1.07 -5.98
CA ALA A 205 -18.63 -2.44 -5.91
C ALA A 205 -18.95 -2.96 -7.32
N GLY A 206 -18.13 -3.88 -7.81
CA GLY A 206 -18.40 -4.57 -9.08
C GLY A 206 -19.59 -5.53 -8.96
N PRO A 207 -20.00 -6.18 -10.06
CA PRO A 207 -21.12 -7.12 -10.07
C PRO A 207 -21.01 -8.21 -9.00
N ALA A 208 -19.80 -8.73 -8.74
CA ALA A 208 -19.55 -9.74 -7.72
C ALA A 208 -19.83 -9.23 -6.29
N SER A 209 -19.38 -8.01 -5.98
CA SER A 209 -19.62 -7.38 -4.66
C SER A 209 -21.10 -7.08 -4.43
N LEU A 210 -21.87 -6.86 -5.49
CA LEU A 210 -23.30 -6.52 -5.43
C LEU A 210 -24.22 -7.75 -5.41
N VAL A 211 -23.67 -8.97 -5.55
CA VAL A 211 -24.47 -10.21 -5.61
C VAL A 211 -25.39 -10.36 -4.40
N GLY A 212 -24.88 -10.16 -3.20
CA GLY A 212 -25.68 -10.27 -1.97
C GLY A 212 -26.82 -9.26 -1.92
N LEU A 213 -26.57 -8.01 -2.31
CA LEU A 213 -27.60 -6.96 -2.37
C LEU A 213 -28.69 -7.28 -3.41
N ARG A 214 -28.30 -7.81 -4.55
CA ARG A 214 -29.21 -8.18 -5.64
C ARG A 214 -30.09 -9.36 -5.22
N LEU A 215 -29.52 -10.38 -4.58
CA LEU A 215 -30.28 -11.49 -4.00
C LEU A 215 -31.27 -11.00 -2.92
N ALA A 216 -30.86 -10.10 -2.04
CA ALA A 216 -31.72 -9.53 -1.01
C ALA A 216 -32.90 -8.72 -1.62
N LYS A 217 -32.71 -8.17 -2.82
CA LYS A 217 -33.78 -7.49 -3.59
C LYS A 217 -34.65 -8.45 -4.42
N GLY A 218 -34.39 -9.76 -4.36
CA GLY A 218 -35.13 -10.77 -5.11
C GLY A 218 -34.78 -10.82 -6.61
N GLU A 219 -33.61 -10.29 -6.99
CA GLU A 219 -33.14 -10.38 -8.38
C GLU A 219 -32.64 -11.79 -8.70
N GLU A 220 -33.04 -12.34 -9.84
CA GLU A 220 -32.45 -13.58 -10.35
C GLU A 220 -31.04 -13.32 -10.86
N LEU A 221 -30.06 -14.11 -10.39
CA LEU A 221 -28.70 -14.05 -10.86
C LEU A 221 -28.50 -14.96 -12.07
N HIS A 222 -28.22 -14.36 -13.23
CA HIS A 222 -27.81 -15.14 -14.37
C HIS A 222 -26.40 -15.73 -14.17
N PRO A 223 -26.16 -17.01 -14.53
CA PRO A 223 -24.85 -17.67 -14.37
C PRO A 223 -23.66 -16.94 -15.02
N LYS A 224 -23.91 -16.06 -15.98
CA LYS A 224 -22.89 -15.25 -16.66
C LYS A 224 -22.31 -14.11 -15.80
N VAL A 225 -22.88 -13.83 -14.65
CA VAL A 225 -22.38 -12.77 -13.73
C VAL A 225 -21.25 -13.30 -12.84
N VAL A 226 -21.10 -14.61 -12.74
CA VAL A 226 -19.94 -15.23 -12.09
C VAL A 226 -18.93 -15.52 -13.20
N ALA A 227 -17.90 -14.69 -13.32
CA ALA A 227 -16.80 -14.99 -14.22
C ALA A 227 -16.28 -16.42 -13.94
N PRO A 228 -16.01 -17.24 -14.96
CA PRO A 228 -15.45 -18.56 -14.73
C PRO A 228 -14.13 -18.37 -14.00
N ARG A 229 -14.04 -18.97 -12.82
CA ARG A 229 -12.76 -19.05 -12.10
C ARG A 229 -11.79 -19.78 -13.01
N GLY A 230 -10.69 -19.12 -13.39
CA GLY A 230 -9.56 -19.86 -13.92
C GLY A 230 -9.23 -20.99 -12.94
N GLU A 231 -8.92 -22.16 -13.43
CA GLU A 231 -8.54 -23.27 -12.57
C GLU A 231 -7.43 -22.79 -11.62
N PRO A 232 -7.57 -23.02 -10.31
CA PRO A 232 -6.53 -22.65 -9.37
C PRO A 232 -5.25 -23.36 -9.81
N ALA A 233 -4.15 -22.60 -9.94
CA ALA A 233 -2.84 -23.18 -10.16
C ALA A 233 -2.60 -24.21 -9.05
N ARG A 234 -2.50 -25.50 -9.41
CA ARG A 234 -2.09 -26.54 -8.48
C ARG A 234 -0.68 -26.21 -8.04
N THR A 235 -0.55 -25.76 -6.82
CA THR A 235 0.74 -25.63 -6.17
C THR A 235 1.18 -27.04 -5.78
N ASP A 236 1.93 -27.71 -6.64
CA ASP A 236 2.76 -28.84 -6.23
C ASP A 236 3.95 -28.27 -5.44
N ALA A 237 3.66 -27.69 -4.29
CA ALA A 237 4.69 -27.36 -3.32
C ALA A 237 5.18 -28.68 -2.72
N PRO A 238 6.49 -28.97 -2.68
CA PRO A 238 7.02 -30.10 -1.96
C PRO A 238 6.57 -29.99 -0.50
N GLN A 239 5.89 -31.00 -0.01
CA GLN A 239 5.61 -31.13 1.42
C GLN A 239 6.96 -31.35 2.11
N ASP A 240 7.32 -30.42 2.98
CA ASP A 240 8.48 -30.53 3.86
C ASP A 240 8.25 -31.72 4.83
N PRO A 241 9.08 -32.78 4.79
CA PRO A 241 8.80 -33.98 5.57
C PRO A 241 9.21 -33.90 7.05
N ASP A 242 9.52 -32.71 7.58
CA ASP A 242 10.19 -32.61 8.90
C ASP A 242 9.38 -31.87 9.97
N HIS A 243 8.08 -32.17 10.10
CA HIS A 243 7.29 -31.75 11.26
C HIS A 243 6.68 -32.92 12.04
N SER A 244 7.45 -34.05 12.16
CA SER A 244 7.06 -35.13 13.06
C SER A 244 8.24 -35.64 13.89
N ALA A 245 8.75 -34.85 14.82
CA ALA A 245 9.51 -35.38 15.95
C ALA A 245 9.67 -34.30 17.04
N GLY A 246 8.99 -34.46 18.15
CA GLY A 246 9.30 -33.66 19.32
C GLY A 246 8.22 -33.53 20.37
N THR A 247 7.54 -34.62 20.74
CA THR A 247 6.93 -34.72 22.07
C THR A 247 7.26 -36.10 22.64
N ALA A 248 8.38 -36.18 23.32
CA ALA A 248 8.63 -37.22 24.31
C ALA A 248 8.94 -36.50 25.64
N ALA A 249 8.02 -36.61 26.57
CA ALA A 249 8.20 -36.29 27.95
C ALA A 249 9.27 -37.21 28.55
N GLU A 250 10.19 -36.67 29.31
CA GLU A 250 10.91 -37.43 30.34
C GLU A 250 10.53 -36.82 31.70
N GLU A 251 9.65 -37.54 32.41
CA GLU A 251 9.58 -37.56 33.86
C GLU A 251 10.77 -38.38 34.35
N GLY A 252 11.41 -37.95 35.40
CA GLY A 252 12.24 -38.87 36.19
C GLY A 252 13.38 -38.22 36.98
N GLU A 253 13.19 -38.14 38.31
CA GLU A 253 14.12 -37.98 39.46
C GLU A 253 14.69 -36.62 39.77
#